data_d862e99c801676b5d7a3ea2c9628bc35
#
_entry.id   d862e99c801676b5d7a3ea2c9628bc35
#
_cell.length_a   1.000
_cell.length_b   1.000
_cell.length_c   1.000
_cell.angle_alpha   90.00
_cell.angle_beta   90.00
_cell.angle_gamma   90.00
#
_symmetry.space_group_name_H-M   'P 1'
#
loop_
_entity.id
_entity.type
_entity.pdbx_description
1 polymer ?
#
loop_
_entity_poly.entity_id
_entity_poly.type
_entity_poly.pdbx_seq_one_letter_code
_entity_poly.pdbx_strand_id
1 'polypeptide(L)'
;MRRARRRQRVLVVLTGLALLIAGLLAVTTRTVMFPREDPPHRADAIVVLGGLGSAAVVAKAVDLAESGYSGRIFISDAFGGDTRPAHLCARAVPVPGTMIKVQCFDAHPTTTRGEAEAIAAFATVHGWNRVIVVTSSYHVSRARVQIGRCYAGSLAVVGARQPMDPLKWAYQFVYQSAGFVKAWITPAC
;
A
#
# COMPACT_ATOMS: atom_id res chain seq x y z
N MET A 1 9.11 49.27 24.81
CA MET A 1 9.57 48.77 23.49
C MET A 1 9.99 47.29 23.51
N ARG A 2 10.78 46.78 24.46
CA ARG A 2 11.25 45.35 24.49
C ARG A 2 10.12 44.34 24.61
N ARG A 3 9.05 44.59 25.38
CA ARG A 3 7.86 43.67 25.52
C ARG A 3 7.06 43.56 24.24
N ALA A 4 6.89 44.64 23.47
CA ALA A 4 6.16 44.59 22.19
C ALA A 4 6.91 43.75 21.15
N ARG A 5 8.23 43.94 21.01
CA ARG A 5 9.08 43.14 20.10
C ARG A 5 9.10 41.65 20.49
N ARG A 6 9.07 41.32 21.79
CA ARG A 6 9.00 39.94 22.26
C ARG A 6 7.65 39.29 21.90
N ARG A 7 6.52 40.00 22.11
CA ARG A 7 5.19 39.52 21.72
C ARG A 7 5.11 39.28 20.21
N GLN A 8 5.62 40.21 19.40
CA GLN A 8 5.64 40.07 17.94
C GLN A 8 6.44 38.83 17.50
N ARG A 9 7.63 38.60 18.07
CA ARG A 9 8.42 37.39 17.77
C ARG A 9 7.70 36.12 18.16
N VAL A 10 7.04 36.08 19.32
CA VAL A 10 6.26 34.92 19.77
C VAL A 10 5.09 34.66 18.79
N LEU A 11 4.35 35.68 18.39
CA LEU A 11 3.28 35.55 17.42
C LEU A 11 3.78 35.02 16.08
N VAL A 12 4.87 35.53 15.55
CA VAL A 12 5.46 35.07 14.30
C VAL A 12 5.86 33.57 14.39
N VAL A 13 6.49 33.16 15.50
CA VAL A 13 6.85 31.75 15.71
C VAL A 13 5.63 30.87 15.81
N LEU A 14 4.59 31.27 16.58
CA LEU A 14 3.35 30.51 16.73
C LEU A 14 2.60 30.39 15.39
N THR A 15 2.53 31.49 14.63
CA THR A 15 1.91 31.45 13.29
C THR A 15 2.68 30.54 12.35
N GLY A 16 4.00 30.61 12.33
CA GLY A 16 4.85 29.73 11.53
C GLY A 16 4.66 28.25 11.89
N LEU A 17 4.61 27.95 13.18
CA LEU A 17 4.35 26.59 13.67
C LEU A 17 2.95 26.10 13.29
N ALA A 18 1.93 26.94 13.42
CA ALA A 18 0.56 26.60 13.03
C ALA A 18 0.45 26.31 11.53
N LEU A 19 1.08 27.11 10.69
CA LEU A 19 1.12 26.87 9.24
C LEU A 19 1.87 25.57 8.88
N LEU A 20 2.97 25.29 9.56
CA LEU A 20 3.71 24.04 9.37
C LEU A 20 2.85 22.83 9.74
N ILE A 21 2.17 22.87 10.89
CA ILE A 21 1.26 21.79 11.33
C ILE A 21 0.10 21.65 10.34
N ALA A 22 -0.52 22.73 9.91
CA ALA A 22 -1.61 22.70 8.94
C ALA A 22 -1.15 22.09 7.60
N GLY A 23 0.03 22.49 7.11
CA GLY A 23 0.63 21.91 5.91
C GLY A 23 0.89 20.39 6.05
N LEU A 24 1.47 19.97 7.17
CA LEU A 24 1.72 18.56 7.46
C LEU A 24 0.42 17.76 7.51
N LEU A 25 -0.60 18.27 8.19
CA LEU A 25 -1.92 17.65 8.25
C LEU A 25 -2.56 17.55 6.86
N ALA A 26 -2.48 18.59 6.05
CA ALA A 26 -3.01 18.59 4.68
C ALA A 26 -2.32 17.53 3.81
N VAL A 27 -0.99 17.46 3.84
CA VAL A 27 -0.22 16.44 3.09
C VAL A 27 -0.58 15.04 3.57
N THR A 28 -0.62 14.81 4.88
CA THR A 28 -0.96 13.49 5.44
C THR A 28 -2.38 13.08 5.09
N THR A 29 -3.34 14.00 5.22
CA THR A 29 -4.73 13.75 4.80
C THR A 29 -4.79 13.37 3.32
N ARG A 30 -4.10 14.11 2.46
CA ARG A 30 -4.07 13.86 1.02
C ARG A 30 -3.46 12.50 0.68
N THR A 31 -2.41 12.10 1.38
CA THR A 31 -1.71 10.84 1.09
C THR A 31 -2.36 9.61 1.69
N VAL A 32 -3.07 9.73 2.80
CA VAL A 32 -3.69 8.60 3.52
C VAL A 32 -5.17 8.46 3.19
N MET A 33 -5.94 9.55 3.24
CA MET A 33 -7.40 9.49 3.04
C MET A 33 -7.80 9.57 1.57
N PHE A 34 -7.02 10.31 0.75
CA PHE A 34 -7.28 10.53 -0.67
C PHE A 34 -6.05 10.19 -1.52
N PRO A 35 -5.53 8.94 -1.42
CA PRO A 35 -4.36 8.57 -2.20
C PRO A 35 -4.66 8.62 -3.69
N ARG A 36 -3.64 8.95 -4.47
CA ARG A 36 -3.73 8.83 -5.92
C ARG A 36 -3.55 7.36 -6.30
N GLU A 37 -4.58 6.76 -6.84
CA GLU A 37 -4.52 5.41 -7.40
C GLU A 37 -4.04 5.47 -8.85
N ASP A 38 -3.37 4.39 -9.31
CA ASP A 38 -2.98 4.27 -10.70
C ASP A 38 -4.10 3.58 -11.50
N PRO A 39 -4.33 3.98 -12.74
CA PRO A 39 -5.21 3.21 -13.61
C PRO A 39 -4.62 1.82 -13.85
N PRO A 40 -5.39 0.74 -13.64
CA PRO A 40 -4.89 -0.59 -13.89
C PRO A 40 -4.62 -0.79 -15.40
N HIS A 41 -3.57 -1.54 -15.70
CA HIS A 41 -3.23 -1.96 -17.05
C HIS A 41 -2.89 -3.46 -17.06
N ARG A 42 -2.84 -4.10 -18.22
CA ARG A 42 -2.45 -5.52 -18.30
C ARG A 42 -1.07 -5.73 -17.68
N ALA A 43 -0.99 -6.70 -16.78
CA ALA A 43 0.20 -7.00 -15.99
C ALA A 43 0.52 -8.50 -16.00
N ASP A 44 1.77 -8.81 -15.67
CA ASP A 44 2.27 -10.18 -15.57
C ASP A 44 1.73 -10.86 -14.30
N ALA A 45 1.53 -10.06 -13.25
CA ALA A 45 0.95 -10.52 -12.00
C ALA A 45 0.17 -9.40 -11.27
N ILE A 46 -0.83 -9.80 -10.49
CA ILE A 46 -1.50 -8.99 -9.49
C ILE A 46 -0.96 -9.45 -8.13
N VAL A 47 -0.44 -8.54 -7.33
CA VAL A 47 0.08 -8.84 -5.99
C VAL A 47 -0.79 -8.16 -4.93
N VAL A 48 -1.29 -8.94 -4.00
CA VAL A 48 -2.08 -8.49 -2.85
C VAL A 48 -1.16 -8.28 -1.66
N LEU A 49 -1.13 -7.05 -1.13
CA LEU A 49 -0.35 -6.70 0.06
C LEU A 49 -1.19 -6.69 1.32
N GLY A 50 -0.49 -6.83 2.44
CA GLY A 50 -1.07 -6.64 3.77
C GLY A 50 -1.88 -7.81 4.27
N GLY A 51 -1.60 -8.98 3.74
CA GLY A 51 -2.23 -10.21 4.20
C GLY A 51 -3.75 -10.20 4.04
N LEU A 52 -4.34 -11.23 4.52
CA LEU A 52 -5.75 -11.57 4.40
C LEU A 52 -6.69 -10.76 5.30
N GLY A 53 -6.18 -9.73 5.95
CA GLY A 53 -6.96 -8.89 6.88
C GLY A 53 -8.10 -8.10 6.24
N SER A 54 -8.20 -8.10 4.90
CA SER A 54 -9.29 -7.42 4.22
C SER A 54 -9.82 -8.23 3.04
N ALA A 55 -10.98 -8.82 3.21
CA ALA A 55 -11.72 -9.48 2.12
C ALA A 55 -11.89 -8.52 0.91
N ALA A 56 -12.03 -7.22 1.15
CA ALA A 56 -12.16 -6.22 0.10
C ALA A 56 -10.92 -6.11 -0.79
N VAL A 57 -9.71 -6.30 -0.23
CA VAL A 57 -8.46 -6.24 -1.02
C VAL A 57 -8.35 -7.48 -1.92
N VAL A 58 -8.65 -8.66 -1.38
CA VAL A 58 -8.68 -9.90 -2.16
C VAL A 58 -9.75 -9.85 -3.24
N ALA A 59 -10.97 -9.41 -2.90
CA ALA A 59 -12.06 -9.25 -3.86
C ALA A 59 -11.68 -8.31 -5.00
N LYS A 60 -11.00 -7.18 -4.70
CA LYS A 60 -10.52 -6.25 -5.72
C LYS A 60 -9.47 -6.89 -6.64
N ALA A 61 -8.59 -7.71 -6.11
CA ALA A 61 -7.59 -8.43 -6.91
C ALA A 61 -8.24 -9.46 -7.84
N VAL A 62 -9.25 -10.17 -7.36
CA VAL A 62 -10.03 -11.12 -8.16
C VAL A 62 -10.79 -10.39 -9.26
N ASP A 63 -11.49 -9.29 -8.95
CA ASP A 63 -12.19 -8.45 -9.92
C ASP A 63 -11.28 -7.98 -11.06
N LEU A 64 -10.07 -7.53 -10.73
CA LEU A 64 -9.07 -7.16 -11.73
C LEU A 64 -8.62 -8.35 -12.59
N ALA A 65 -8.45 -9.53 -11.99
CA ALA A 65 -8.05 -10.71 -12.73
C ALA A 65 -9.19 -11.21 -13.65
N GLU A 66 -10.43 -11.21 -13.18
CA GLU A 66 -11.62 -11.51 -13.98
C GLU A 66 -11.82 -10.52 -15.13
N SER A 67 -11.45 -9.26 -14.91
CA SER A 67 -11.44 -8.24 -15.96
C SER A 67 -10.30 -8.39 -16.97
N GLY A 68 -9.47 -9.43 -16.85
CA GLY A 68 -8.42 -9.79 -17.81
C GLY A 68 -7.12 -8.99 -17.66
N TYR A 69 -6.91 -8.33 -16.52
CA TYR A 69 -5.65 -7.60 -16.26
C TYR A 69 -4.47 -8.54 -16.02
N SER A 70 -4.70 -9.70 -15.37
CA SER A 70 -3.70 -10.78 -15.23
C SER A 70 -4.36 -12.11 -14.89
N GLY A 71 -3.79 -13.20 -15.37
CA GLY A 71 -4.20 -14.56 -14.97
C GLY A 71 -3.49 -15.08 -13.71
N ARG A 72 -2.75 -14.24 -13.00
CA ARG A 72 -1.96 -14.64 -11.82
C ARG A 72 -2.20 -13.68 -10.68
N ILE A 73 -2.51 -14.21 -9.49
CA ILE A 73 -2.63 -13.47 -8.24
C ILE A 73 -1.62 -14.04 -7.26
N PHE A 74 -0.81 -13.17 -6.66
CA PHE A 74 0.11 -13.49 -5.57
C PHE A 74 -0.37 -12.77 -4.30
N ILE A 75 -0.60 -13.52 -3.23
CA ILE A 75 -1.11 -12.99 -1.97
C ILE A 75 0.00 -13.05 -0.93
N SER A 76 0.39 -11.89 -0.42
CA SER A 76 1.32 -11.80 0.71
C SER A 76 0.65 -12.25 2.00
N ASP A 77 1.26 -13.20 2.72
CA ASP A 77 0.88 -13.56 4.08
C ASP A 77 1.80 -12.85 5.08
N ALA A 78 1.71 -11.53 5.10
CA ALA A 78 2.59 -10.70 5.93
C ALA A 78 2.32 -10.82 7.44
N PHE A 79 1.24 -11.47 7.87
CA PHE A 79 0.86 -11.51 9.28
C PHE A 79 0.85 -12.91 9.89
N GLY A 80 1.31 -13.92 9.15
CA GLY A 80 1.50 -15.31 9.60
C GLY A 80 0.53 -15.72 10.70
N GLY A 81 -0.48 -16.47 10.39
CA GLY A 81 -1.42 -16.97 11.40
C GLY A 81 -2.53 -17.82 10.77
N ASP A 82 -3.35 -18.43 11.62
CA ASP A 82 -4.48 -19.29 11.25
C ASP A 82 -5.56 -18.64 10.36
N THR A 83 -5.36 -17.38 9.98
CA THR A 83 -6.26 -16.63 9.10
C THR A 83 -5.93 -16.78 7.62
N ARG A 84 -4.97 -17.64 7.23
CA ARG A 84 -4.76 -17.99 5.82
C ARG A 84 -6.07 -18.49 5.25
N PRO A 85 -6.60 -17.91 4.19
CA PRO A 85 -7.53 -18.68 3.37
C PRO A 85 -6.69 -19.74 2.64
N ALA A 86 -6.24 -20.75 3.38
CA ALA A 86 -5.54 -21.91 2.80
C ALA A 86 -6.31 -22.49 1.60
N HIS A 87 -7.63 -22.26 1.59
CA HIS A 87 -8.50 -22.60 0.47
C HIS A 87 -8.30 -21.72 -0.78
N LEU A 88 -7.67 -20.55 -0.69
CA LEU A 88 -7.36 -19.69 -1.85
C LEU A 88 -5.93 -19.89 -2.36
N CYS A 89 -5.02 -20.34 -1.49
CA CYS A 89 -3.63 -20.54 -1.86
C CYS A 89 -3.45 -21.83 -2.66
N ALA A 90 -2.59 -21.82 -3.66
CA ALA A 90 -2.31 -22.93 -4.56
C ALA A 90 -3.55 -23.41 -5.38
N ARG A 91 -4.51 -22.55 -5.61
CA ARG A 91 -5.69 -22.84 -6.42
C ARG A 91 -5.63 -22.20 -7.80
N ALA A 92 -6.23 -22.90 -8.75
CA ALA A 92 -6.68 -22.31 -9.99
C ALA A 92 -8.18 -22.02 -9.85
N VAL A 93 -8.56 -20.75 -9.98
CA VAL A 93 -9.95 -20.31 -9.94
C VAL A 93 -10.47 -20.23 -11.37
N PRO A 94 -11.46 -21.05 -11.75
CA PRO A 94 -12.08 -20.97 -13.06
C PRO A 94 -12.89 -19.67 -13.17
N VAL A 95 -12.63 -18.91 -14.22
CA VAL A 95 -13.42 -17.73 -14.60
C VAL A 95 -13.79 -17.85 -16.08
N PRO A 96 -14.82 -17.17 -16.58
CA PRO A 96 -15.19 -17.26 -17.99
C PRO A 96 -13.98 -16.96 -18.91
N GLY A 97 -13.59 -17.98 -19.69
CA GLY A 97 -12.53 -17.87 -20.71
C GLY A 97 -11.09 -18.04 -20.21
N THR A 98 -10.84 -18.23 -18.90
CA THR A 98 -9.48 -18.42 -18.38
C THR A 98 -9.45 -19.07 -17.00
N MET A 99 -8.24 -19.40 -16.55
CA MET A 99 -7.95 -19.90 -15.21
C MET A 99 -7.04 -18.92 -14.49
N ILE A 100 -7.50 -18.38 -13.36
CA ILE A 100 -6.68 -17.53 -12.50
C ILE A 100 -5.88 -18.42 -11.56
N LYS A 101 -4.55 -18.29 -11.60
CA LYS A 101 -3.65 -18.99 -10.68
C LYS A 101 -3.42 -18.13 -9.44
N VAL A 102 -3.78 -18.63 -8.27
CA VAL A 102 -3.58 -17.97 -6.99
C VAL A 102 -2.44 -18.65 -6.23
N GLN A 103 -1.45 -17.88 -5.83
CA GLN A 103 -0.31 -18.33 -5.02
C GLN A 103 -0.18 -17.45 -3.80
N CYS A 104 0.21 -18.01 -2.66
CA CYS A 104 0.53 -17.24 -1.46
C CYS A 104 2.04 -17.29 -1.21
N PHE A 105 2.57 -16.24 -0.61
CA PHE A 105 3.97 -16.16 -0.24
C PHE A 105 4.15 -15.48 1.13
N ASP A 106 5.20 -15.88 1.82
CA ASP A 106 5.61 -15.25 3.08
C ASP A 106 6.65 -14.17 2.78
N ALA A 107 6.40 -12.95 3.24
CA ALA A 107 7.35 -11.86 3.12
C ALA A 107 8.30 -11.84 4.34
N HIS A 108 9.59 -11.78 4.10
CA HIS A 108 10.60 -11.66 5.13
C HIS A 108 11.47 -10.40 4.92
N PRO A 109 11.51 -9.47 5.91
CA PRO A 109 10.70 -9.43 7.13
C PRO A 109 9.20 -9.24 6.83
N THR A 110 8.33 -9.56 7.80
CA THR A 110 6.86 -9.39 7.71
C THR A 110 6.47 -7.90 7.74
N THR A 111 6.88 -7.18 6.72
CA THR A 111 6.69 -5.73 6.55
C THR A 111 6.46 -5.40 5.09
N THR A 112 5.94 -4.21 4.78
CA THR A 112 5.81 -3.74 3.39
C THR A 112 7.15 -3.71 2.65
N ARG A 113 8.25 -3.54 3.36
CA ARG A 113 9.60 -3.66 2.78
C ARG A 113 9.86 -5.10 2.32
N GLY A 114 9.65 -6.10 3.20
CA GLY A 114 9.83 -7.49 2.81
C GLY A 114 8.90 -7.92 1.67
N GLU A 115 7.67 -7.39 1.63
CA GLU A 115 6.76 -7.58 0.50
C GLU A 115 7.34 -6.98 -0.79
N ALA A 116 7.94 -5.78 -0.72
CA ALA A 116 8.57 -5.14 -1.88
C ALA A 116 9.81 -5.92 -2.38
N GLU A 117 10.64 -6.42 -1.47
CA GLU A 117 11.78 -7.28 -1.78
C GLU A 117 11.32 -8.61 -2.43
N ALA A 118 10.26 -9.22 -1.91
CA ALA A 118 9.68 -10.44 -2.49
C ALA A 118 9.11 -10.20 -3.90
N ILE A 119 8.43 -9.08 -4.13
CA ILE A 119 7.92 -8.70 -5.47
C ILE A 119 9.08 -8.57 -6.44
N ALA A 120 10.17 -7.89 -6.06
CA ALA A 120 11.34 -7.73 -6.92
C ALA A 120 12.01 -9.07 -7.23
N ALA A 121 12.11 -9.97 -6.25
CA ALA A 121 12.63 -11.32 -6.44
C ALA A 121 11.75 -12.15 -7.39
N PHE A 122 10.43 -12.16 -7.20
CA PHE A 122 9.51 -12.83 -8.12
C PHE A 122 9.55 -12.25 -9.52
N ALA A 123 9.63 -10.93 -9.64
CA ALA A 123 9.75 -10.27 -10.94
C ALA A 123 11.01 -10.73 -11.69
N THR A 124 12.12 -10.87 -10.99
CA THR A 124 13.38 -11.38 -11.57
C THR A 124 13.25 -12.84 -11.99
N VAL A 125 12.72 -13.71 -11.12
CA VAL A 125 12.60 -15.15 -11.40
C VAL A 125 11.60 -15.44 -12.53
N HIS A 126 10.51 -14.67 -12.59
CA HIS A 126 9.44 -14.92 -13.57
C HIS A 126 9.48 -14.00 -14.77
N GLY A 127 10.42 -13.08 -14.86
CA GLY A 127 10.54 -12.11 -15.95
C GLY A 127 9.40 -11.09 -15.98
N TRP A 128 8.89 -10.67 -14.82
CA TRP A 128 7.78 -9.70 -14.77
C TRP A 128 8.27 -8.28 -15.04
N ASN A 129 7.65 -7.66 -16.01
CA ASN A 129 7.91 -6.26 -16.36
C ASN A 129 6.79 -5.31 -15.92
N ARG A 130 5.60 -5.85 -15.63
CA ARG A 130 4.43 -5.10 -15.22
C ARG A 130 3.72 -5.80 -14.07
N VAL A 131 3.52 -5.08 -12.96
CA VAL A 131 2.86 -5.59 -11.76
C VAL A 131 1.76 -4.64 -11.32
N ILE A 132 0.59 -5.19 -11.02
CA ILE A 132 -0.47 -4.48 -10.30
C ILE A 132 -0.37 -4.89 -8.84
N VAL A 133 -0.28 -3.90 -7.96
CA VAL A 133 -0.33 -4.11 -6.52
C VAL A 133 -1.67 -3.66 -5.99
N VAL A 134 -2.37 -4.53 -5.28
CA VAL A 134 -3.66 -4.24 -4.64
C VAL A 134 -3.47 -4.21 -3.13
N THR A 135 -3.93 -3.14 -2.51
CA THR A 135 -3.83 -2.95 -1.06
C THR A 135 -5.00 -2.11 -0.53
N SER A 136 -5.09 -1.90 0.77
CA SER A 136 -6.08 -0.99 1.34
C SER A 136 -5.86 0.44 0.87
N SER A 137 -6.94 1.21 0.63
CA SER A 137 -6.85 2.58 0.09
C SER A 137 -5.91 3.48 0.90
N TYR A 138 -5.98 3.44 2.23
CA TYR A 138 -5.11 4.22 3.11
C TYR A 138 -3.62 3.85 3.03
N HIS A 139 -3.28 2.71 2.43
CA HIS A 139 -1.92 2.20 2.32
C HIS A 139 -1.27 2.45 0.93
N VAL A 140 -2.05 2.80 -0.08
CA VAL A 140 -1.62 2.97 -1.49
C VAL A 140 -0.37 3.82 -1.63
N SER A 141 -0.35 5.01 -1.03
CA SER A 141 0.77 5.95 -1.18
C SER A 141 2.08 5.39 -0.59
N ARG A 142 2.00 4.74 0.59
CA ARG A 142 3.18 4.14 1.24
C ARG A 142 3.66 2.90 0.49
N ALA A 143 2.75 2.05 0.03
CA ALA A 143 3.08 0.88 -0.77
C ALA A 143 3.80 1.29 -2.06
N ARG A 144 3.28 2.30 -2.78
CA ARG A 144 3.93 2.82 -4.00
C ARG A 144 5.38 3.23 -3.76
N VAL A 145 5.65 3.98 -2.71
CA VAL A 145 7.01 4.44 -2.38
C VAL A 145 7.94 3.27 -2.08
N GLN A 146 7.49 2.31 -1.27
CA GLN A 146 8.33 1.19 -0.86
C GLN A 146 8.58 0.20 -2.00
N ILE A 147 7.53 -0.17 -2.74
CA ILE A 147 7.66 -1.13 -3.84
C ILE A 147 8.42 -0.50 -5.01
N GLY A 148 8.16 0.77 -5.34
CA GLY A 148 8.86 1.47 -6.41
C GLY A 148 10.36 1.67 -6.17
N ARG A 149 10.86 1.46 -4.95
CA ARG A 149 12.30 1.43 -4.67
C ARG A 149 12.95 0.09 -5.02
N CYS A 150 12.18 -0.99 -4.93
CA CYS A 150 12.67 -2.35 -5.10
C CYS A 150 12.39 -2.91 -6.50
N TYR A 151 11.28 -2.54 -7.08
CA TYR A 151 10.81 -3.04 -8.36
C TYR A 151 10.98 -1.97 -9.44
N ALA A 152 11.81 -2.27 -10.43
CA ALA A 152 12.16 -1.34 -11.51
C ALA A 152 11.19 -1.38 -12.70
N GLY A 153 10.26 -2.35 -12.74
CA GLY A 153 9.27 -2.47 -13.81
C GLY A 153 8.10 -1.48 -13.69
N SER A 154 7.13 -1.61 -14.58
CA SER A 154 5.91 -0.81 -14.55
C SER A 154 5.02 -1.25 -13.38
N LEU A 155 4.79 -0.34 -12.44
CA LEU A 155 4.02 -0.56 -11.22
C LEU A 155 2.72 0.23 -11.25
N ALA A 156 1.58 -0.46 -11.09
CA ALA A 156 0.30 0.17 -10.79
C ALA A 156 -0.13 -0.19 -9.37
N VAL A 157 -0.46 0.79 -8.54
CA VAL A 157 -0.95 0.55 -7.17
C VAL A 157 -2.41 0.96 -7.07
N VAL A 158 -3.25 -0.02 -6.79
CA VAL A 158 -4.71 0.10 -6.73
C VAL A 158 -5.19 -0.10 -5.29
N GLY A 159 -6.07 0.78 -4.84
CA GLY A 159 -6.66 0.74 -3.50
C GLY A 159 -7.98 -0.02 -3.47
N ALA A 160 -8.17 -0.85 -2.45
CA ALA A 160 -9.47 -1.37 -2.09
C ALA A 160 -10.05 -0.56 -0.94
N ARG A 161 -11.22 0.02 -1.16
CA ARG A 161 -11.96 0.74 -0.11
C ARG A 161 -12.70 -0.26 0.76
N GLN A 162 -12.68 -0.01 2.06
CA GLN A 162 -13.40 -0.80 3.04
C GLN A 162 -14.11 0.14 4.02
N PRO A 163 -15.31 -0.21 4.49
CA PRO A 163 -15.98 0.54 5.52
C PRO A 163 -15.12 0.58 6.79
N MET A 164 -14.88 1.76 7.32
CA MET A 164 -14.16 1.94 8.58
C MET A 164 -14.87 2.99 9.43
N ASP A 165 -14.94 2.73 10.72
CA ASP A 165 -15.41 3.71 11.69
C ASP A 165 -14.37 4.83 11.88
N PRO A 166 -14.79 5.99 12.45
CA PRO A 166 -13.91 7.13 12.64
C PRO A 166 -12.65 6.83 13.48
N LEU A 167 -12.75 5.93 14.48
CA LEU A 167 -11.62 5.57 15.33
C LEU A 167 -10.56 4.78 14.57
N LYS A 168 -10.99 3.84 13.74
CA LYS A 168 -10.10 3.10 12.84
C LYS A 168 -9.43 4.05 11.83
N TRP A 169 -10.16 5.03 11.30
CA TRP A 169 -9.58 6.06 10.45
C TRP A 169 -8.51 6.88 11.16
N ALA A 170 -8.75 7.33 12.39
CA ALA A 170 -7.77 8.06 13.20
C ALA A 170 -6.53 7.20 13.45
N TYR A 171 -6.71 5.92 13.80
CA TYR A 171 -5.60 4.97 13.96
C TYR A 171 -4.80 4.84 12.66
N GLN A 172 -5.44 4.61 11.51
CA GLN A 172 -4.76 4.47 10.23
C GLN A 172 -4.03 5.75 9.84
N PHE A 173 -4.61 6.91 10.12
CA PHE A 173 -3.95 8.20 9.86
C PHE A 173 -2.61 8.29 10.59
N VAL A 174 -2.59 8.00 11.89
CA VAL A 174 -1.36 8.03 12.70
C VAL A 174 -0.38 6.93 12.25
N TYR A 175 -0.86 5.70 12.10
CA TYR A 175 -0.06 4.55 11.73
C TYR A 175 0.61 4.72 10.35
N GLN A 176 -0.14 5.16 9.34
CA GLN A 176 0.42 5.38 8.00
C GLN A 176 1.38 6.56 7.97
N SER A 177 1.11 7.63 8.74
CA SER A 177 2.02 8.77 8.86
C SER A 177 3.37 8.35 9.46
N ALA A 178 3.35 7.59 10.56
CA ALA A 178 4.56 7.04 11.16
C ALA A 178 5.28 6.07 10.20
N GLY A 179 4.52 5.25 9.48
CA GLY A 179 5.04 4.34 8.46
C GLY A 179 5.72 5.07 7.29
N PHE A 180 5.21 6.23 6.89
CA PHE A 180 5.86 7.08 5.89
C PHE A 180 7.19 7.63 6.40
N VAL A 181 7.21 8.18 7.62
CA VAL A 181 8.45 8.68 8.22
C VAL A 181 9.48 7.55 8.29
N LYS A 182 9.08 6.37 8.79
CA LYS A 182 9.95 5.18 8.82
C LYS A 182 10.48 4.84 7.43
N ALA A 183 9.63 4.81 6.41
CA ALA A 183 10.04 4.51 5.04
C ALA A 183 11.05 5.53 4.48
N TRP A 184 10.98 6.78 4.92
CA TRP A 184 11.93 7.82 4.52
C TRP A 184 13.30 7.68 5.19
N ILE A 185 13.34 7.36 6.49
CA ILE A 185 14.60 7.26 7.25
C ILE A 185 15.29 5.90 7.11
N THR A 186 14.58 4.89 6.61
CA THR A 186 15.13 3.56 6.32
C THR A 186 14.93 3.23 4.83
N PRO A 187 15.59 3.96 3.92
CA PRO A 187 15.53 3.63 2.51
C PRO A 187 16.23 2.29 2.30
N ALA A 188 15.51 1.32 1.83
CA ALA A 188 16.03 0.03 1.47
C ALA A 188 15.27 -0.51 0.26
N CYS A 189 15.90 -1.13 -0.48
CA CYS A 189 16.24 -2.13 -1.45
C CYS A 189 17.59 -1.90 -1.96
#